data_e4b643be139b7520b6a43217fa61af65
#
_entry.id   e4b643be139b7520b6a43217fa61af65
#
_cell.length_a   1.000
_cell.length_b   1.000
_cell.length_c   1.000
_cell.angle_alpha   90.00
_cell.angle_beta   90.00
_cell.angle_gamma   90.00
#
_symmetry.space_group_name_H-M   'P 1'
#
loop_
_entity.id
_entity.type
_entity.pdbx_description
1 polymer ?
#
loop_
_entity_poly.entity_id
_entity_poly.type
_entity_poly.pdbx_seq_one_letter_code
_entity_poly.pdbx_strand_id
1 'polypeptide(L)'
;RPQSGNPRPRLFRLERDEAVINRMGFNNDGAEAVLRRLASRASHGGIVGVNVGANKDSEDRTADYVRLIETFAPVASYFTVNVSSPNTPGL
;
A
#
# COMPACT_ATOMS: atom_id res chain seq x y z
N ARG A 1 6.72 5.09 -4.88
CA ARG A 1 6.75 4.74 -6.31
C ARG A 1 5.96 3.47 -6.60
N PRO A 2 5.57 3.22 -7.85
CA PRO A 2 4.86 2.01 -8.23
C PRO A 2 5.67 0.74 -7.99
N GLN A 3 4.97 -0.36 -7.67
CA GLN A 3 5.58 -1.68 -7.52
C GLN A 3 4.71 -2.71 -8.24
N SER A 4 5.34 -3.56 -9.04
CA SER A 4 4.63 -4.63 -9.75
C SER A 4 4.26 -5.81 -8.84
N GLY A 5 4.93 -5.93 -7.70
CA GLY A 5 4.73 -7.05 -6.79
C GLY A 5 5.46 -8.31 -7.24
N ASN A 6 5.08 -9.43 -6.67
CA ASN A 6 5.71 -10.72 -6.96
C ASN A 6 5.27 -11.27 -8.32
N PRO A 7 6.05 -12.16 -8.94
CA PRO A 7 5.66 -12.84 -10.17
C PRO A 7 4.36 -13.65 -9.99
N ARG A 8 3.58 -13.76 -11.05
CA ARG A 8 2.39 -14.61 -11.08
C ARG A 8 2.78 -16.07 -11.34
N PRO A 9 2.01 -17.07 -10.85
CA PRO A 9 0.76 -16.94 -10.10
C PRO A 9 1.01 -16.48 -8.66
N ARG A 10 0.11 -15.63 -8.15
CA ARG A 10 0.27 -15.04 -6.81
C ARG A 10 -1.05 -14.91 -6.04
N LEU A 11 -2.14 -15.43 -6.60
CA LEU A 11 -3.45 -15.44 -5.98
C LEU A 11 -4.07 -16.81 -6.20
N PHE A 12 -4.50 -17.47 -5.12
CA PHE A 12 -5.02 -18.83 -5.16
C PHE A 12 -6.35 -18.89 -4.41
N ARG A 13 -7.38 -19.33 -5.11
CA ARG A 13 -8.72 -19.48 -4.53
C ARG A 13 -8.87 -20.89 -3.97
N LEU A 14 -9.33 -20.97 -2.72
CA LEU A 14 -9.62 -22.24 -2.03
C LEU A 14 -11.14 -22.33 -1.87
N GLU A 15 -11.82 -22.84 -2.89
CA GLU A 15 -13.29 -22.85 -2.94
C GLU A 15 -13.90 -23.63 -1.77
N ARG A 16 -13.33 -24.79 -1.44
CA ARG A 16 -13.84 -25.64 -0.35
C ARG A 16 -13.81 -24.92 1.00
N ASP A 17 -12.81 -24.10 1.24
CA ASP A 17 -12.63 -23.39 2.51
C ASP A 17 -13.18 -21.95 2.45
N GLU A 18 -13.75 -21.54 1.33
CA GLU A 18 -14.21 -20.17 1.09
C GLU A 18 -13.12 -19.14 1.44
N ALA A 19 -11.89 -19.41 0.98
CA ALA A 19 -10.71 -18.65 1.35
C ALA A 19 -9.85 -18.33 0.12
N VAL A 20 -8.92 -17.40 0.32
CA VAL A 20 -7.95 -17.00 -0.70
C VAL A 20 -6.57 -16.93 -0.07
N ILE A 21 -5.59 -17.52 -0.74
CA ILE A 21 -4.19 -17.37 -0.40
C ILE A 21 -3.55 -16.44 -1.42
N ASN A 22 -2.70 -15.54 -0.97
CA ASN A 22 -1.97 -14.68 -1.89
C ASN A 22 -0.52 -14.48 -1.45
N ARG A 23 0.29 -14.12 -2.44
CA ARG A 23 1.67 -13.65 -2.26
C ARG A 23 1.90 -12.47 -3.20
N MET A 24 1.05 -11.46 -3.08
CA MET A 24 1.02 -10.31 -4.00
C MET A 24 2.30 -9.49 -4.01
N GLY A 25 2.95 -9.33 -2.86
CA GLY A 25 4.20 -8.57 -2.78
C GLY A 25 3.99 -7.07 -2.82
N PHE A 26 2.85 -6.59 -2.32
CA PHE A 26 2.53 -5.17 -2.22
C PHE A 26 2.55 -4.44 -3.57
N ASN A 27 1.93 -5.06 -4.58
CA ASN A 27 1.75 -4.40 -5.87
C ASN A 27 0.87 -3.15 -5.69
N ASN A 28 1.30 -2.06 -6.29
CA ASN A 28 0.54 -0.81 -6.23
C ASN A 28 0.97 0.14 -7.36
N ASP A 29 0.10 1.09 -7.66
CA ASP A 29 0.32 2.04 -8.75
C ASP A 29 1.15 3.27 -8.35
N GLY A 30 1.59 3.32 -7.09
CA GLY A 30 2.40 4.42 -6.58
C GLY A 30 1.58 5.54 -5.98
N ALA A 31 2.24 6.34 -5.13
CA ALA A 31 1.59 7.39 -4.36
C ALA A 31 0.86 8.41 -5.24
N GLU A 32 1.46 8.83 -6.33
CA GLU A 32 0.88 9.86 -7.20
C GLU A 32 -0.45 9.42 -7.81
N ALA A 33 -0.52 8.22 -8.37
CA ALA A 33 -1.74 7.70 -8.97
C ALA A 33 -2.83 7.48 -7.92
N VAL A 34 -2.46 6.92 -6.76
CA VAL A 34 -3.39 6.66 -5.67
C VAL A 34 -3.94 7.99 -5.11
N LEU A 35 -3.08 8.99 -4.94
CA LEU A 35 -3.51 10.30 -4.47
C LEU A 35 -4.57 10.92 -5.39
N ARG A 36 -4.36 10.86 -6.71
CA ARG A 36 -5.35 11.38 -7.67
C ARG A 36 -6.69 10.70 -7.53
N ARG A 37 -6.71 9.38 -7.35
CA ARG A 37 -7.95 8.61 -7.19
C ARG A 37 -8.67 8.98 -5.89
N LEU A 38 -7.94 9.11 -4.79
CA LEU A 38 -8.51 9.49 -3.51
C LEU A 38 -9.03 10.93 -3.51
N ALA A 39 -8.30 11.84 -4.13
CA ALA A 39 -8.72 13.23 -4.26
C ALA A 39 -10.02 13.36 -5.06
N SER A 40 -10.18 12.57 -6.13
CA SER A 40 -11.38 12.62 -6.96
C SER A 40 -12.63 12.10 -6.25
N ARG A 41 -12.47 11.23 -5.24
CA ARG A 41 -13.59 10.70 -4.47
C ARG A 41 -13.82 11.41 -3.13
N ALA A 42 -13.03 12.40 -2.79
CA ALA A 42 -13.06 13.04 -1.45
C ALA A 42 -14.43 13.61 -1.10
N SER A 43 -15.19 14.08 -2.10
CA SER A 43 -16.53 14.62 -1.90
C SER A 43 -17.60 13.58 -1.62
N HIS A 44 -17.30 12.28 -1.78
CA HIS A 44 -18.29 11.22 -1.59
C HIS A 44 -18.44 10.77 -0.14
N GLY A 45 -17.61 11.27 0.76
CA GLY A 45 -17.63 10.89 2.16
C GLY A 45 -17.13 9.47 2.39
N GLY A 46 -17.43 8.94 3.58
CA GLY A 46 -16.96 7.62 3.99
C GLY A 46 -15.58 7.66 4.64
N ILE A 47 -15.17 6.50 5.14
CA ILE A 47 -13.90 6.35 5.84
C ILE A 47 -12.90 5.62 4.94
N VAL A 48 -11.75 6.25 4.70
CA VAL A 48 -10.68 5.66 3.89
C VAL A 48 -9.38 5.73 4.68
N GLY A 49 -8.80 4.57 4.92
CA GLY A 49 -7.47 4.45 5.50
C GLY A 49 -6.39 4.29 4.42
N VAL A 50 -5.23 4.84 4.66
CA VAL A 50 -4.07 4.67 3.78
C VAL A 50 -3.00 3.88 4.51
N ASN A 51 -2.61 2.77 3.90
CA ASN A 51 -1.54 1.92 4.40
C ASN A 51 -0.22 2.37 3.76
N VAL A 52 0.68 2.90 4.57
CA VAL A 52 1.95 3.45 4.08
C VAL A 52 3.10 2.52 4.44
N GLY A 53 3.97 2.29 3.46
CA GLY A 53 5.17 1.47 3.62
C GLY A 53 6.36 2.13 2.94
N ALA A 54 7.56 1.82 3.43
CA ALA A 54 8.78 2.32 2.82
C ALA A 54 9.06 1.60 1.51
N ASN A 55 9.73 2.28 0.58
CA ASN A 55 10.22 1.63 -0.63
C ASN A 55 11.23 0.54 -0.28
N LYS A 56 11.20 -0.56 -1.02
CA LYS A 56 12.03 -1.73 -0.76
C LYS A 56 13.52 -1.39 -0.71
N ASP A 57 13.96 -0.49 -1.56
CA ASP A 57 15.35 -0.07 -1.71
C ASP A 57 15.62 1.31 -1.14
N SER A 58 14.79 1.79 -0.22
CA SER A 58 14.96 3.11 0.38
C SER A 58 16.19 3.17 1.28
N GLU A 59 16.95 4.24 1.14
CA GLU A 59 18.08 4.54 2.02
C GLU A 59 17.63 5.20 3.32
N ASP A 60 16.46 5.85 3.29
CA ASP A 60 15.87 6.49 4.47
C ASP A 60 14.37 6.16 4.53
N ARG A 61 14.07 5.05 5.20
CA ARG A 61 12.69 4.55 5.33
C ARG A 61 11.81 5.50 6.14
N THR A 62 12.37 6.14 7.15
CA THR A 62 11.62 7.11 7.95
C THR A 62 11.13 8.26 7.09
N ALA A 63 11.98 8.78 6.20
CA ALA A 63 11.59 9.84 5.29
C ALA A 63 10.47 9.40 4.33
N ASP A 64 10.48 8.13 3.89
CA ASP A 64 9.41 7.60 3.05
C ASP A 64 8.07 7.65 3.79
N TYR A 65 8.01 7.24 5.05
CA TYR A 65 6.78 7.30 5.84
C TYR A 65 6.29 8.74 6.03
N VAL A 66 7.19 9.64 6.38
CA VAL A 66 6.85 11.06 6.58
C VAL A 66 6.28 11.65 5.30
N ARG A 67 6.93 11.41 4.17
CA ARG A 67 6.48 11.91 2.87
C ARG A 67 5.09 11.40 2.51
N LEU A 68 4.83 10.11 2.71
CA LEU A 68 3.54 9.52 2.40
C LEU A 68 2.43 10.06 3.30
N ILE A 69 2.70 10.23 4.59
CA ILE A 69 1.72 10.79 5.52
C ILE A 69 1.39 12.23 5.13
N GLU A 70 2.39 13.05 4.83
CA GLU A 70 2.17 14.42 4.38
C GLU A 70 1.37 14.47 3.08
N THR A 71 1.69 13.58 2.13
CA THR A 71 1.02 13.52 0.83
C THR A 71 -0.46 13.16 0.97
N PHE A 72 -0.79 12.19 1.82
CA PHE A 72 -2.14 11.65 1.93
C PHE A 72 -2.99 12.26 3.06
N ALA A 73 -2.39 13.05 3.95
CA ALA A 73 -3.13 13.64 5.07
C ALA A 73 -4.43 14.34 4.67
N PRO A 74 -4.49 15.11 3.55
CA PRO A 74 -5.73 15.78 3.16
C PRO A 74 -6.86 14.84 2.73
N VAL A 75 -6.55 13.60 2.34
CA VAL A 75 -7.54 12.68 1.75
C VAL A 75 -7.77 11.42 2.58
N ALA A 76 -6.93 11.15 3.58
CA ALA A 76 -7.03 9.95 4.41
C ALA A 76 -7.81 10.24 5.69
N SER A 77 -8.63 9.28 6.12
CA SER A 77 -9.31 9.31 7.41
C SER A 77 -8.38 8.84 8.53
N TYR A 78 -7.51 7.88 8.23
CA TYR A 78 -6.50 7.37 9.14
C TYR A 78 -5.36 6.75 8.34
N PHE A 79 -4.27 6.44 9.04
CA PHE A 79 -3.11 5.76 8.44
C PHE A 79 -2.79 4.47 9.16
N THR A 80 -2.29 3.51 8.39
CA THR A 80 -1.60 2.34 8.92
C THR A 80 -0.13 2.48 8.54
N VAL A 81 0.74 2.55 9.54
CA VAL A 81 2.19 2.56 9.30
C VAL A 81 2.61 1.09 9.23
N ASN A 82 2.88 0.63 8.03
CA ASN A 82 3.20 -0.77 7.77
C ASN A 82 4.71 -1.00 7.85
N VAL A 83 5.13 -1.72 8.88
CA VAL A 83 6.53 -2.09 9.06
C VAL A 83 6.80 -3.55 8.70
N SER A 84 5.77 -4.28 8.25
CA SER A 84 5.91 -5.68 7.87
C SER A 84 6.18 -5.80 6.37
N SER A 85 7.25 -6.53 6.03
CA SER A 85 7.54 -6.86 4.65
C SER A 85 8.40 -8.11 4.63
N PRO A 86 7.81 -9.27 4.28
CA PRO A 86 8.58 -10.51 4.21
C PRO A 86 9.64 -10.49 3.11
N ASN A 87 9.54 -9.54 2.18
CA ASN A 87 10.46 -9.43 1.04
C ASN A 87 11.51 -8.32 1.21
N THR A 88 11.57 -7.67 2.37
CA THR A 88 12.50 -6.57 2.61
C THR A 88 13.42 -6.90 3.77
N PRO A 89 14.69 -7.27 3.51
CA PRO A 89 15.64 -7.57 4.58
C PRO A 89 15.84 -6.37 5.52
N GLY A 90 15.94 -6.64 6.80
CA GLY A 90 16.22 -5.61 7.80
C GLY A 90 15.07 -4.68 8.16
N LEU A 91 13.87 -5.02 7.72
CA LEU A 91 12.69 -4.22 8.06
C LEU A 91 12.05 -4.71 9.36
#